data_f5f883dbcf8782a051ec56d137d13b00
#
_entry.id   f5f883dbcf8782a051ec56d137d13b00
#
_cell.length_a   1.000
_cell.length_b   1.000
_cell.length_c   1.000
_cell.angle_alpha   90.00
_cell.angle_beta   90.00
_cell.angle_gamma   90.00
#
_symmetry.space_group_name_H-M   'P 1'
#
loop_
_entity.id
_entity.type
_entity.pdbx_description
1 polymer ?
#
loop_
_entity_poly.entity_id
_entity_poly.type
_entity_poly.pdbx_seq_one_letter_code
_entity_poly.pdbx_strand_id
1 'polypeptide(L)' 'MNRISATNIRKVIARNESVRVSDVASRLFTTNKQAVRRLMNKMVCKGLLTCEKYKYIGNADICVYKLK' A
#
# COMPACT_ATOMS: atom_id res chain seq x y z
N MET A 1 -10.82 -15.92 -1.75
CA MET A 1 -10.28 -15.10 -0.65
C MET A 1 -8.93 -14.55 -1.06
N ASN A 2 -8.77 -13.24 -1.00
CA ASN A 2 -7.50 -12.59 -1.39
C ASN A 2 -6.47 -12.73 -0.28
N ARG A 3 -5.29 -13.16 -0.64
CA ARG A 3 -4.19 -13.26 0.32
C ARG A 3 -3.37 -11.97 0.32
N ILE A 4 -2.75 -11.69 1.44
CA ILE A 4 -1.78 -10.60 1.54
C ILE A 4 -0.50 -11.07 0.86
N SER A 5 -0.32 -10.69 -0.39
CA SER A 5 0.86 -11.07 -1.17
C SER A 5 1.27 -9.91 -2.07
N ALA A 6 2.54 -9.92 -2.47
CA ALA A 6 3.07 -8.90 -3.36
C ALA A 6 2.28 -8.83 -4.67
N THR A 7 1.93 -9.99 -5.24
CA THR A 7 1.15 -10.05 -6.48
C THR A 7 -0.21 -9.40 -6.33
N ASN A 8 -0.93 -9.71 -5.26
CA ASN A 8 -2.26 -9.13 -5.02
C ASN A 8 -2.18 -7.64 -4.75
N ILE A 9 -1.18 -7.20 -4.00
CA ILE A 9 -0.97 -5.78 -3.75
C ILE A 9 -0.68 -5.04 -5.05
N ARG A 10 0.17 -5.60 -5.91
CA ARG A 10 0.47 -4.99 -7.21
C ARG A 10 -0.78 -4.88 -8.07
N LYS A 11 -1.65 -5.88 -8.07
CA LYS A 11 -2.91 -5.83 -8.81
C LYS A 11 -3.82 -4.70 -8.32
N VAL A 12 -3.89 -4.52 -7.01
CA VAL A 12 -4.68 -3.43 -6.43
C VAL A 12 -4.12 -2.08 -6.86
N ILE A 13 -2.81 -1.91 -6.77
CA ILE A 13 -2.17 -0.64 -7.13
C ILE A 13 -2.29 -0.38 -8.64
N ALA A 14 -2.19 -1.41 -9.46
CA ALA A 14 -2.31 -1.27 -10.91
C ALA A 14 -3.68 -0.75 -11.35
N ARG A 15 -4.71 -1.03 -10.56
CA ARG A 15 -6.07 -0.54 -10.83
C ARG A 15 -6.29 0.89 -10.34
N ASN A 16 -5.44 1.37 -9.45
CA ASN A 16 -5.52 2.69 -8.86
C ASN A 16 -4.19 3.38 -9.05
N GLU A 17 -4.19 4.66 -9.36
CA GLU A 17 -2.94 5.38 -9.59
C GLU A 17 -2.06 5.41 -8.34
N SER A 18 -2.69 5.52 -7.19
CA SER A 18 -2.00 5.54 -5.91
C SER A 18 -2.91 4.99 -4.83
N VAL A 19 -2.32 4.34 -3.84
CA VAL A 19 -3.09 3.74 -2.75
C VAL A 19 -2.39 3.94 -1.41
N ARG A 20 -3.19 3.94 -0.35
CA ARG A 20 -2.70 3.90 1.01
C ARG A 20 -2.80 2.48 1.54
N VAL A 21 -2.11 2.21 2.65
CA VAL A 21 -2.17 0.88 3.27
C VAL A 21 -3.61 0.47 3.59
N SER A 22 -4.43 1.40 4.10
CA SER A 22 -5.82 1.10 4.41
C SER A 22 -6.63 0.74 3.17
N ASP A 23 -6.36 1.37 2.03
CA ASP A 23 -7.03 1.05 0.78
C ASP A 23 -6.70 -0.37 0.33
N VAL A 24 -5.43 -0.75 0.40
CA VAL A 24 -4.99 -2.10 0.03
C VAL A 24 -5.60 -3.12 0.98
N ALA A 25 -5.56 -2.87 2.28
CA ALA A 25 -6.14 -3.78 3.27
C ALA A 25 -7.64 -3.99 3.01
N SER A 26 -8.36 -2.92 2.71
CA SER A 26 -9.77 -2.99 2.38
C SER A 26 -10.03 -3.83 1.14
N ARG A 27 -9.23 -3.65 0.10
CA ARG A 27 -9.37 -4.41 -1.15
C ARG A 27 -9.05 -5.88 -0.98
N LEU A 28 -8.16 -6.22 -0.05
CA LEU A 28 -7.79 -7.60 0.25
C LEU A 28 -8.68 -8.23 1.34
N PHE A 29 -9.70 -7.51 1.79
CA PHE A 29 -10.63 -7.97 2.82
C PHE A 29 -9.91 -8.41 4.09
N THR A 30 -8.91 -7.65 4.50
CA THR A 30 -8.15 -7.96 5.71
C THR A 30 -8.20 -6.79 6.69
N THR A 31 -8.18 -7.12 7.98
CA THR A 31 -8.04 -6.13 9.04
C THR A 31 -6.59 -5.99 9.50
N ASN A 32 -5.70 -6.86 9.00
CA ASN A 32 -4.30 -6.86 9.41
C ASN A 32 -3.49 -5.85 8.60
N LYS A 33 -3.66 -4.57 8.92
CA LYS A 33 -2.98 -3.48 8.24
C LYS A 33 -1.47 -3.52 8.42
N GLN A 34 -1.00 -4.04 9.55
CA GLN A 34 0.44 -4.14 9.79
C GLN A 34 1.13 -5.09 8.83
N ALA A 35 0.52 -6.23 8.55
CA ALA A 35 1.07 -7.18 7.59
C ALA A 35 1.14 -6.58 6.20
N VAL A 36 0.08 -5.87 5.78
CA VAL A 36 0.04 -5.17 4.50
C VAL A 36 1.13 -4.11 4.43
N ARG A 37 1.24 -3.31 5.48
CA ARG A 37 2.26 -2.24 5.55
C ARG A 37 3.67 -2.78 5.45
N ARG A 38 3.96 -3.85 6.19
CA ARG A 38 5.30 -4.47 6.15
C ARG A 38 5.63 -4.98 4.77
N LEU A 39 4.68 -5.64 4.12
CA LEU A 39 4.90 -6.17 2.78
C LEU A 39 5.07 -5.05 1.77
N MET A 40 4.26 -3.99 1.84
CA MET A 40 4.38 -2.85 0.95
C MET A 40 5.72 -2.14 1.13
N ASN A 41 6.18 -1.98 2.37
CA ASN A 41 7.50 -1.39 2.63
C ASN A 41 8.62 -2.26 2.07
N LYS A 42 8.49 -3.57 2.17
CA LYS A 42 9.45 -4.50 1.58
C LYS A 42 9.49 -4.37 0.06
N MET A 43 8.33 -4.20 -0.56
CA MET A 43 8.24 -3.99 -2.01
C MET A 43 8.90 -2.67 -2.42
N VAL A 44 8.76 -1.62 -1.62
CA VAL A 44 9.46 -0.35 -1.86
C VAL A 44 10.98 -0.57 -1.80
N CYS A 45 11.46 -1.30 -0.81
CA CYS A 45 12.89 -1.60 -0.68
C CYS A 45 13.42 -2.39 -1.87
N LYS A 46 12.59 -3.25 -2.47
CA LYS A 46 12.96 -4.02 -3.66
C LYS A 46 12.84 -3.24 -4.95
N GLY A 47 12.36 -2.00 -4.90
CA GLY A 47 12.19 -1.17 -6.08
C GLY A 47 10.95 -1.49 -6.90
N LEU A 48 9.98 -2.20 -6.33
CA LEU A 48 8.73 -2.53 -7.01
C LEU A 48 7.68 -1.42 -6.86
N LEU A 49 7.75 -0.66 -5.79
CA LEU A 49 6.84 0.43 -5.49
C LEU A 49 7.62 1.69 -5.13
N THR A 50 6.98 2.83 -5.28
CA THR A 50 7.45 4.08 -4.72
C THR A 50 6.53 4.52 -3.60
N CYS A 51 7.07 5.23 -2.61
CA CYS A 51 6.31 5.74 -1.48
C CYS A 51 6.49 7.25 -1.42
N GLU A 52 5.38 7.97 -1.39
CA GLU A 52 5.38 9.41 -1.21
C GLU A 52 4.66 9.75 0.08
N LYS A 53 5.24 10.68 0.84
CA LYS A 53 4.62 11.17 2.07
C LYS A 53 4.06 12.55 1.84
N TYR A 54 2.79 12.72 2.21
CA TYR A 54 2.12 14.01 2.14
C TYR A 54 1.75 14.45 3.55
N LYS A 55 1.98 15.72 3.84
CA LYS A 55 1.50 16.31 5.08
C LYS A 55 0.11 16.85 4.88
N TYR A 56 -0.81 16.38 5.69
CA TYR A 56 -2.15 16.93 5.75
C TYR A 56 -2.18 18.15 6.66
N ILE A 57 -3.08 19.07 6.38
CA ILE A 57 -3.36 20.19 7.29
C ILE A 57 -3.91 19.56 8.58
N GLY A 58 -3.06 19.50 9.60
CA GLY A 58 -3.44 18.83 10.82
C GLY A 58 -2.27 18.07 11.39
N ASN A 59 -2.28 16.79 11.46
CA ASN A 59 -1.27 16.08 12.22
C ASN A 59 -0.79 14.75 11.64
N ALA A 60 -1.32 14.32 10.52
CA ALA A 60 -0.98 12.99 10.06
C ALA A 60 -0.26 13.02 8.72
N ASP A 61 0.91 12.39 8.68
CA ASP A 61 1.57 12.09 7.43
C ASP A 61 0.82 10.95 6.73
N ILE A 62 0.47 11.16 5.48
CA ILE A 62 -0.15 10.14 4.66
C ILE A 62 0.90 9.57 3.73
N CYS A 63 1.10 8.25 3.82
CA CYS A 63 1.97 7.53 2.89
C CYS A 63 1.11 7.00 1.74
N VAL A 64 1.50 7.35 0.52
CA VAL A 64 0.83 6.90 -0.69
C VAL A 64 1.82 6.07 -1.49
N TYR A 65 1.40 4.91 -1.95
CA TYR A 65 2.23 3.98 -2.70
C TYR A 65 1.78 3.93 -4.14
N LYS A 66 2.74 3.88 -5.04
CA LYS A 66 2.51 3.76 -6.48
C LYS A 66 3.39 2.68 -7.05
N LEU A 67 2.98 2.09 -8.18
CA LEU A 67 3.87 1.23 -8.94
C LEU A 67 5.02 2.06 -9.51
N LYS A 68 6.19 1.49 -9.45
CA LYS A 68 7.37 2.12 -10.00
C LYS A 68 7.41 1.99 -11.52
#